data_1184437760598b04a2d6d1034b13ac69
#
_entry.id   1184437760598b04a2d6d1034b13ac69
#
_cell.length_a   1.000
_cell.length_b   1.000
_cell.length_c   1.000
_cell.angle_alpha   90.00
_cell.angle_beta   90.00
_cell.angle_gamma   90.00
#
_symmetry.space_group_name_H-M   'P 1'
#
loop_
_entity.id
_entity.type
_entity.pdbx_description
1 polymer ?
#
loop_
_entity_poly.entity_id
_entity_poly.type
_entity_poly.pdbx_seq_one_letter_code
_entity_poly.pdbx_strand_id
1 'polypeptide(L)'
;DVVICYTDMRTPSMYEKYYKHTQANGVRFIRGRPGEVVKRNGNFIVRVEDTLKREFSEIEADMVVLSTAMEPSEGTKEIAEILNVGTTEDEFIKEAHPKIKPVTTDIQGTFVCGTAQDPKDITESIMQATAAASKVSEYNYGGIEIEPFIAEIDEEKYIVCGECVERCKFK
;
A
#
# COMPACT_ATOMS: atom_id res chain seq x y z
N ASP A 1 -9.73 -17.68 -24.86
CA ASP A 1 -9.35 -16.27 -24.99
C ASP A 1 -9.26 -15.60 -23.62
N VAL A 2 -8.21 -14.80 -23.41
CA VAL A 2 -8.05 -14.01 -22.18
C VAL A 2 -7.93 -12.55 -22.55
N VAL A 3 -8.68 -11.70 -21.82
CA VAL A 3 -8.64 -10.25 -21.96
C VAL A 3 -8.31 -9.63 -20.61
N ILE A 4 -7.33 -8.77 -20.55
CA ILE A 4 -6.95 -8.02 -19.34
C ILE A 4 -7.28 -6.56 -19.55
N CYS A 5 -8.23 -6.04 -18.77
CA CYS A 5 -8.51 -4.62 -18.70
C CYS A 5 -7.62 -3.99 -17.62
N TYR A 6 -6.93 -2.90 -17.94
CA TYR A 6 -5.98 -2.26 -17.03
C TYR A 6 -6.02 -0.74 -17.13
N THR A 7 -5.71 -0.04 -16.07
CA THR A 7 -5.54 1.42 -16.08
C THR A 7 -4.09 1.82 -16.33
N ASP A 8 -3.17 1.16 -15.64
CA ASP A 8 -1.74 1.42 -15.74
C ASP A 8 -0.97 0.10 -15.69
N MET A 9 -0.01 -0.07 -16.62
CA MET A 9 0.79 -1.27 -16.70
C MET A 9 2.13 -1.02 -15.98
N ARG A 10 2.30 -1.68 -14.84
CA ARG A 10 3.52 -1.59 -14.04
C ARG A 10 4.20 -2.95 -13.99
N THR A 11 5.20 -3.12 -14.81
CA THR A 11 5.97 -4.35 -14.94
C THR A 11 7.44 -4.09 -14.65
N PRO A 12 7.82 -3.86 -13.36
CA PRO A 12 9.19 -3.55 -13.02
C PRO A 12 10.13 -4.73 -13.29
N SER A 13 11.38 -4.42 -13.69
CA SER A 13 12.45 -5.39 -13.88
C SER A 13 12.08 -6.52 -14.85
N MET A 14 12.15 -7.77 -14.40
CA MET A 14 11.93 -8.95 -15.23
C MET A 14 10.46 -9.18 -15.61
N TYR A 15 9.51 -8.54 -14.96
CA TYR A 15 8.08 -8.71 -15.25
C TYR A 15 7.69 -8.20 -16.64
N GLU A 16 8.45 -7.29 -17.23
CA GLU A 16 8.27 -6.86 -18.62
C GLU A 16 8.36 -8.03 -19.62
N LYS A 17 9.20 -9.03 -19.34
CA LYS A 17 9.30 -10.23 -20.17
C LYS A 17 8.03 -11.07 -20.12
N TYR A 18 7.42 -11.20 -18.94
CA TYR A 18 6.13 -11.89 -18.79
C TYR A 18 5.02 -11.20 -19.54
N TYR A 19 4.96 -9.87 -19.45
CA TYR A 19 3.99 -9.07 -20.19
C TYR A 19 4.11 -9.31 -21.70
N LYS A 20 5.31 -9.17 -22.27
CA LYS A 20 5.56 -9.41 -23.68
C LYS A 20 5.26 -10.84 -24.12
N HIS A 21 5.65 -11.82 -23.30
CA HIS A 21 5.36 -13.21 -23.56
C HIS A 21 3.85 -13.50 -23.56
N THR A 22 3.13 -12.93 -22.62
CA THR A 22 1.68 -13.08 -22.50
C THR A 22 0.96 -12.50 -23.72
N GLN A 23 1.38 -11.32 -24.20
CA GLN A 23 0.88 -10.75 -25.44
C GLN A 23 1.17 -11.64 -26.66
N ALA A 24 2.40 -12.16 -26.76
CA ALA A 24 2.78 -13.06 -27.87
C ALA A 24 1.97 -14.34 -27.88
N ASN A 25 1.46 -14.79 -26.75
CA ASN A 25 0.56 -15.94 -26.61
C ASN A 25 -0.93 -15.60 -26.79
N GLY A 26 -1.25 -14.42 -27.29
CA GLY A 26 -2.60 -14.06 -27.70
C GLY A 26 -3.49 -13.46 -26.60
N VAL A 27 -2.94 -13.18 -25.42
CA VAL A 27 -3.69 -12.42 -24.39
C VAL A 27 -3.88 -10.97 -24.86
N ARG A 28 -5.11 -10.51 -24.86
CA ARG A 28 -5.44 -9.14 -25.24
C ARG A 28 -5.40 -8.22 -24.03
N PHE A 29 -4.79 -7.06 -24.20
CA PHE A 29 -4.70 -6.03 -23.17
C PHE A 29 -5.47 -4.80 -23.63
N ILE A 30 -6.46 -4.37 -22.85
CA ILE A 30 -7.30 -3.19 -23.13
C ILE A 30 -7.02 -2.17 -22.04
N ARG A 31 -6.50 -1.01 -22.43
CA ARG A 31 -6.29 0.07 -21.48
C ARG A 31 -7.60 0.79 -21.20
N GLY A 32 -8.20 0.46 -20.08
CA GLY A 32 -9.46 1.03 -19.65
C GLY A 32 -9.97 0.31 -18.40
N ARG A 33 -10.70 1.05 -17.59
CA ARG A 33 -11.39 0.48 -16.44
C ARG A 33 -12.78 0.03 -16.88
N PRO A 34 -13.19 -1.23 -16.63
CA PRO A 34 -14.55 -1.66 -16.87
C PRO A 34 -15.54 -0.78 -16.07
N GLY A 35 -16.50 -0.21 -16.77
CA GLY A 35 -17.54 0.61 -16.15
C GLY A 35 -18.72 -0.20 -15.67
N GLU A 36 -18.97 -1.34 -16.31
CA GLU A 36 -20.11 -2.19 -16.01
C GLU A 36 -19.83 -3.65 -16.37
N VAL A 37 -20.34 -4.57 -15.54
CA VAL A 37 -20.39 -6.00 -15.81
C VAL A 37 -21.81 -6.48 -15.60
N VAL A 38 -22.45 -6.96 -16.65
CA VAL A 38 -23.83 -7.47 -16.59
C VAL A 38 -23.88 -8.93 -16.99
N LYS A 39 -24.78 -9.70 -16.38
CA LYS A 39 -25.03 -11.09 -16.77
C LYS A 39 -26.16 -11.13 -17.82
N ARG A 40 -25.87 -11.72 -18.97
CA ARG A 40 -26.84 -11.85 -20.07
C ARG A 40 -26.76 -13.26 -20.67
N ASN A 41 -27.90 -13.96 -20.74
CA ASN A 41 -28.03 -15.30 -21.32
C ASN A 41 -27.01 -16.34 -20.76
N GLY A 42 -26.63 -16.23 -19.52
CA GLY A 42 -25.65 -17.13 -18.89
C GLY A 42 -24.19 -16.61 -18.92
N ASN A 43 -23.84 -15.73 -19.83
CA ASN A 43 -22.52 -15.12 -19.98
C ASN A 43 -22.45 -13.74 -19.32
N PHE A 44 -21.25 -13.21 -19.16
CA PHE A 44 -20.99 -11.85 -18.69
C PHE A 44 -20.69 -10.95 -19.87
N ILE A 45 -21.28 -9.76 -19.87
CA ILE A 45 -20.91 -8.69 -20.80
C ILE A 45 -20.19 -7.63 -20.02
N VAL A 46 -18.92 -7.43 -20.36
CA VAL A 46 -18.04 -6.43 -19.73
C VAL A 46 -17.97 -5.22 -20.65
N ARG A 47 -18.41 -4.06 -20.17
CA ARG A 47 -18.33 -2.79 -20.90
C ARG A 47 -17.11 -2.02 -20.47
N VAL A 48 -16.26 -1.70 -21.42
CA VAL A 48 -15.01 -0.97 -21.18
C VAL A 48 -14.77 0.06 -22.28
N GLU A 49 -14.29 1.23 -21.90
CA GLU A 49 -13.73 2.20 -22.83
C GLU A 49 -12.24 1.86 -23.06
N ASP A 50 -11.87 1.53 -24.31
CA ASP A 50 -10.46 1.46 -24.71
C ASP A 50 -9.93 2.88 -24.87
N THR A 51 -9.21 3.35 -23.86
CA THR A 51 -8.69 4.73 -23.83
C THR A 51 -7.58 5.00 -24.85
N LEU A 52 -6.97 3.95 -25.40
CA LEU A 52 -5.98 4.10 -26.48
C LEU A 52 -6.66 4.29 -27.83
N LYS A 53 -7.73 3.57 -28.08
CA LYS A 53 -8.52 3.67 -29.31
C LYS A 53 -9.61 4.73 -29.24
N ARG A 54 -9.99 5.16 -28.02
CA ARG A 54 -11.13 6.03 -27.73
C ARG A 54 -12.45 5.44 -28.22
N GLU A 55 -12.62 4.16 -27.99
CA GLU A 55 -13.80 3.39 -28.40
C GLU A 55 -14.38 2.62 -27.22
N PHE A 56 -15.72 2.52 -27.19
CA PHE A 56 -16.40 1.64 -26.26
C PHE A 56 -16.44 0.23 -26.82
N SER A 57 -16.15 -0.75 -25.99
CA SER A 57 -16.16 -2.16 -26.33
C SER A 57 -17.05 -2.94 -25.37
N GLU A 58 -17.82 -3.89 -25.91
CA GLU A 58 -18.48 -4.93 -25.14
C GLU A 58 -17.71 -6.24 -25.35
N ILE A 59 -17.32 -6.86 -24.24
CA ILE A 59 -16.58 -8.12 -24.22
C ILE A 59 -17.50 -9.17 -23.62
N GLU A 60 -17.83 -10.18 -24.39
CA GLU A 60 -18.54 -11.35 -23.86
C GLU A 60 -17.53 -12.30 -23.23
N ALA A 61 -17.82 -12.76 -22.01
CA ALA A 61 -16.94 -13.61 -21.23
C ALA A 61 -17.74 -14.67 -20.45
N ASP A 62 -17.19 -15.87 -20.38
CA ASP A 62 -17.73 -16.96 -19.55
C ASP A 62 -17.42 -16.73 -18.08
N MET A 63 -16.31 -16.03 -17.79
CA MET A 63 -15.82 -15.75 -16.45
C MET A 63 -15.23 -14.35 -16.38
N VAL A 64 -15.47 -13.66 -15.27
CA VAL A 64 -14.83 -12.37 -14.93
C VAL A 64 -14.06 -12.56 -13.65
N VAL A 65 -12.77 -12.26 -13.69
CA VAL A 65 -11.87 -12.29 -12.52
C VAL A 65 -11.60 -10.85 -12.11
N LEU A 66 -11.93 -10.52 -10.86
CA LEU A 66 -11.68 -9.21 -10.30
C LEU A 66 -10.30 -9.19 -9.64
N SER A 67 -9.40 -8.32 -10.13
CA SER A 67 -8.14 -8.01 -9.47
C SER A 67 -8.39 -6.89 -8.46
N THR A 68 -8.84 -7.26 -7.27
CA THR A 68 -9.14 -6.31 -6.20
C THR A 68 -7.85 -5.77 -5.55
N ALA A 69 -7.93 -4.59 -4.97
CA ALA A 69 -6.83 -4.02 -4.18
C ALA A 69 -6.65 -4.79 -2.86
N MET A 70 -5.47 -4.67 -2.27
CA MET A 70 -5.23 -5.08 -0.90
C MET A 70 -5.69 -3.96 0.03
N GLU A 71 -6.37 -4.34 1.10
CA GLU A 71 -6.76 -3.46 2.19
C GLU A 71 -6.02 -3.88 3.47
N PRO A 72 -5.82 -2.97 4.43
CA PRO A 72 -5.28 -3.33 5.74
C PRO A 72 -6.15 -4.39 6.41
N SER A 73 -5.54 -5.29 7.17
CA SER A 73 -6.28 -6.28 7.92
C SER A 73 -7.11 -5.63 9.04
N GLU A 74 -8.20 -6.30 9.42
CA GLU A 74 -8.95 -5.93 10.61
C GLU A 74 -8.01 -5.86 11.82
N GLY A 75 -8.14 -4.82 12.64
CA GLY A 75 -7.27 -4.58 13.78
C GLY A 75 -6.00 -3.78 13.49
N THR A 76 -5.63 -3.51 12.24
CA THR A 76 -4.46 -2.65 11.93
C THR A 76 -4.59 -1.28 12.59
N LYS A 77 -5.76 -0.68 12.52
CA LYS A 77 -6.05 0.61 13.16
C LYS A 77 -5.95 0.54 14.68
N GLU A 78 -6.52 -0.50 15.27
CA GLU A 78 -6.46 -0.71 16.73
C GLU A 78 -5.02 -0.88 17.22
N ILE A 79 -4.20 -1.67 16.51
CA ILE A 79 -2.78 -1.82 16.82
C ILE A 79 -2.04 -0.50 16.65
N ALA A 80 -2.33 0.27 15.60
CA ALA A 80 -1.71 1.57 15.38
C ALA A 80 -2.04 2.55 16.53
N GLU A 81 -3.28 2.56 17.02
CA GLU A 81 -3.69 3.35 18.17
C GLU A 81 -2.97 2.91 19.47
N ILE A 82 -2.90 1.59 19.73
CA ILE A 82 -2.21 1.05 20.92
C ILE A 82 -0.72 1.41 20.91
N LEU A 83 -0.06 1.32 19.76
CA LEU A 83 1.36 1.62 19.60
C LEU A 83 1.63 3.11 19.38
N ASN A 84 0.58 3.92 19.25
CA ASN A 84 0.65 5.35 18.93
C ASN A 84 1.45 5.66 17.64
N VAL A 85 1.31 4.80 16.63
CA VAL A 85 1.94 4.98 15.31
C VAL A 85 0.95 5.56 14.31
N GLY A 86 1.45 6.40 13.40
CA GLY A 86 0.62 7.00 12.36
C GLY A 86 0.18 5.99 11.30
N THR A 87 -0.97 6.26 10.67
CA THR A 87 -1.46 5.52 9.49
C THR A 87 -1.48 6.41 8.25
N THR A 88 -1.52 5.77 7.08
CA THR A 88 -1.77 6.44 5.80
C THR A 88 -3.27 6.76 5.64
N GLU A 89 -3.64 7.47 4.56
CA GLU A 89 -5.04 7.71 4.21
C GLU A 89 -5.81 6.41 3.94
N ASP A 90 -5.11 5.37 3.47
CA ASP A 90 -5.63 4.02 3.22
C ASP A 90 -5.55 3.11 4.45
N GLU A 91 -5.29 3.66 5.64
CA GLU A 91 -5.22 2.98 6.93
C GLU A 91 -4.08 1.96 7.10
N PHE A 92 -3.07 1.94 6.23
CA PHE A 92 -1.83 1.18 6.45
C PHE A 92 -0.93 1.89 7.47
N ILE A 93 -0.09 1.13 8.18
CA ILE A 93 0.88 1.71 9.14
C ILE A 93 1.94 2.50 8.38
N LYS A 94 2.13 3.75 8.78
CA LYS A 94 3.01 4.68 8.09
C LYS A 94 4.47 4.49 8.50
N GLU A 95 5.37 4.49 7.51
CA GLU A 95 6.81 4.63 7.74
C GLU A 95 7.16 6.08 8.12
N ALA A 96 8.17 6.26 8.95
CA ALA A 96 8.72 7.57 9.30
C ALA A 96 9.19 8.34 8.05
N HIS A 97 9.85 7.66 7.14
CA HIS A 97 10.21 8.22 5.83
C HIS A 97 10.57 7.10 4.83
N PRO A 98 9.89 7.01 3.67
CA PRO A 98 10.04 5.88 2.75
C PRO A 98 11.42 5.75 2.09
N LYS A 99 12.23 6.81 2.06
CA LYS A 99 13.54 6.79 1.40
C LYS A 99 14.72 6.75 2.38
N ILE A 100 14.62 7.45 3.50
CA ILE A 100 15.76 7.60 4.44
C ILE A 100 15.57 6.87 5.77
N LYS A 101 14.34 6.50 6.09
CA LYS A 101 13.99 5.71 7.29
C LYS A 101 12.97 4.63 6.93
N PRO A 102 13.28 3.74 5.96
CA PRO A 102 12.37 2.64 5.61
C PRO A 102 12.21 1.68 6.79
N VAL A 103 11.09 0.97 6.82
CA VAL A 103 10.70 -0.03 7.83
C VAL A 103 10.67 0.47 9.27
N THR A 104 10.93 1.74 9.52
CA THR A 104 10.83 2.36 10.85
C THR A 104 9.56 3.21 10.94
N THR A 105 8.95 3.29 12.10
CA THR A 105 7.86 4.22 12.37
C THR A 105 8.37 5.49 13.06
N ASP A 106 7.49 6.46 13.28
CA ASP A 106 7.81 7.65 14.06
C ASP A 106 8.03 7.33 15.55
N ILE A 107 7.60 6.15 16.00
CA ILE A 107 7.78 5.68 17.37
C ILE A 107 9.02 4.80 17.42
N GLN A 108 10.00 5.26 18.19
CA GLN A 108 11.28 4.56 18.37
C GLN A 108 11.07 3.14 18.91
N GLY A 109 11.77 2.19 18.32
CA GLY A 109 11.64 0.76 18.69
C GLY A 109 10.46 0.05 18.04
N THR A 110 9.63 0.76 17.27
CA THR A 110 8.53 0.17 16.51
C THR A 110 8.87 0.16 15.03
N PHE A 111 8.74 -1.00 14.41
CA PHE A 111 9.06 -1.24 13.00
C PHE A 111 7.85 -1.77 12.27
N VAL A 112 7.76 -1.48 10.97
CA VAL A 112 6.69 -1.95 10.10
C VAL A 112 7.28 -2.58 8.85
N CYS A 113 6.71 -3.68 8.36
CA CYS A 113 7.15 -4.33 7.13
C CYS A 113 6.01 -5.11 6.47
N GLY A 114 6.21 -5.44 5.20
CA GLY A 114 5.26 -6.22 4.41
C GLY A 114 3.93 -5.51 4.19
N THR A 115 2.86 -6.29 4.10
CA THR A 115 1.52 -5.77 3.82
C THR A 115 0.88 -4.96 4.95
N ALA A 116 1.52 -4.87 6.10
CA ALA A 116 1.09 -3.94 7.15
C ALA A 116 1.44 -2.47 6.80
N GLN A 117 2.45 -2.26 5.96
CA GLN A 117 2.93 -0.95 5.56
C GLN A 117 2.26 -0.44 4.27
N ASP A 118 2.04 -1.35 3.29
CA ASP A 118 1.50 -0.99 1.97
C ASP A 118 1.20 -2.29 1.20
N PRO A 119 0.35 -2.29 0.16
CA PRO A 119 0.22 -3.43 -0.74
C PRO A 119 1.56 -3.87 -1.33
N LYS A 120 1.94 -5.13 -1.09
CA LYS A 120 3.23 -5.69 -1.51
C LYS A 120 3.11 -7.14 -1.95
N ASP A 121 4.00 -7.54 -2.84
CA ASP A 121 4.18 -8.95 -3.18
C ASP A 121 5.01 -9.71 -2.12
N ILE A 122 5.15 -11.02 -2.31
CA ILE A 122 5.89 -11.88 -1.37
C ILE A 122 7.38 -11.49 -1.33
N THR A 123 7.98 -11.17 -2.46
CA THR A 123 9.39 -10.80 -2.56
C THR A 123 9.67 -9.50 -1.83
N GLU A 124 8.84 -8.48 -2.06
CA GLU A 124 8.94 -7.19 -1.37
C GLU A 124 8.72 -7.34 0.14
N SER A 125 7.76 -8.17 0.55
CA SER A 125 7.51 -8.45 1.96
C SER A 125 8.69 -9.12 2.65
N ILE A 126 9.36 -10.08 1.99
CA ILE A 126 10.57 -10.73 2.52
C ILE A 126 11.73 -9.74 2.60
N MET A 127 11.93 -8.90 1.59
CA MET A 127 12.96 -7.86 1.60
C MET A 127 12.76 -6.88 2.76
N GLN A 128 11.54 -6.42 2.97
CA GLN A 128 11.24 -5.53 4.09
C GLN A 128 11.38 -6.22 5.45
N ALA A 129 10.97 -7.48 5.58
CA ALA A 129 11.17 -8.24 6.81
C ALA A 129 12.65 -8.37 7.17
N THR A 130 13.50 -8.61 6.15
CA THR A 130 14.96 -8.65 6.34
C THR A 130 15.53 -7.29 6.75
N ALA A 131 15.03 -6.20 6.13
CA ALA A 131 15.44 -4.85 6.50
C ALA A 131 15.01 -4.49 7.93
N ALA A 132 13.78 -4.84 8.33
CA ALA A 132 13.28 -4.64 9.69
C ALA A 132 14.12 -5.43 10.71
N ALA A 133 14.44 -6.69 10.42
CA ALA A 133 15.29 -7.50 11.29
C ALA A 133 16.71 -6.89 11.45
N SER A 134 17.27 -6.35 10.35
CA SER A 134 18.54 -5.62 10.41
C SER A 134 18.44 -4.38 11.31
N LYS A 135 17.36 -3.61 11.20
CA LYS A 135 17.11 -2.45 12.05
C LYS A 135 16.97 -2.82 13.52
N VAL A 136 16.24 -3.86 13.83
CA VAL A 136 16.14 -4.39 15.21
C VAL A 136 17.53 -4.75 15.76
N SER A 137 18.39 -5.34 14.91
CA SER A 137 19.75 -5.71 15.33
C SER A 137 20.62 -4.50 15.73
N GLU A 138 20.41 -3.34 15.14
CA GLU A 138 21.12 -2.11 15.51
C GLU A 138 20.93 -1.76 17.00
N TYR A 139 19.75 -2.02 17.54
CA TYR A 139 19.46 -1.80 18.97
C TYR A 139 20.26 -2.73 19.91
N ASN A 140 20.61 -3.92 19.43
CA ASN A 140 21.38 -4.87 20.23
C ASN A 140 22.88 -4.53 20.29
N TYR A 141 23.40 -3.89 19.24
CA TYR A 141 24.84 -3.66 19.08
C TYR A 141 25.26 -2.19 19.21
N GLY A 142 24.39 -1.25 18.93
CA GLY A 142 24.72 0.17 18.85
C GLY A 142 24.17 1.04 19.99
N GLY A 143 23.28 0.49 20.80
CA GLY A 143 22.51 1.31 21.74
C GLY A 143 21.40 2.10 21.04
N ILE A 144 20.55 2.74 21.83
CA ILE A 144 19.46 3.58 21.35
C ILE A 144 19.93 5.03 21.35
N GLU A 145 19.98 5.66 20.18
CA GLU A 145 20.20 7.09 20.08
C GLU A 145 18.88 7.80 20.41
N ILE A 146 18.80 8.37 21.59
CA ILE A 146 17.60 9.09 22.04
C ILE A 146 17.73 10.54 21.57
N GLU A 147 16.69 11.06 20.90
CA GLU A 147 16.58 12.47 20.58
C GLU A 147 16.63 13.28 21.89
N PRO A 148 17.65 14.13 22.11
CA PRO A 148 17.84 14.81 23.38
C PRO A 148 16.84 15.94 23.64
N PHE A 149 16.13 16.39 22.58
CA PHE A 149 15.19 17.50 22.66
C PHE A 149 13.77 17.04 22.32
N ILE A 150 13.08 16.52 23.31
CA ILE A 150 11.66 16.17 23.21
C ILE A 150 10.82 17.21 23.96
N ALA A 151 9.62 17.49 23.45
CA ALA A 151 8.67 18.31 24.17
C ALA A 151 8.08 17.52 25.32
N GLU A 152 8.19 18.03 26.54
CA GLU A 152 7.61 17.44 27.74
C GLU A 152 6.54 18.37 28.31
N ILE A 153 5.44 17.80 28.74
CA ILE A 153 4.34 18.53 29.38
C ILE A 153 4.57 18.45 30.90
N ASP A 154 4.74 19.60 31.53
CA ASP A 154 4.76 19.71 32.99
C ASP A 154 3.31 19.55 33.51
N GLU A 155 3.01 18.38 34.04
CA GLU A 155 1.66 18.02 34.50
C GLU A 155 1.16 18.93 35.63
N GLU A 156 2.06 19.46 36.48
CA GLU A 156 1.70 20.38 37.56
C GLU A 156 1.27 21.77 37.06
N LYS A 157 1.76 22.16 35.86
CA LYS A 157 1.45 23.44 35.22
C LYS A 157 0.42 23.30 34.08
N TYR A 158 0.01 22.08 33.76
CA TYR A 158 -0.88 21.81 32.65
C TYR A 158 -2.32 22.28 32.95
N ILE A 159 -2.82 23.24 32.20
CA ILE A 159 -4.14 23.87 32.39
C ILE A 159 -5.19 23.47 31.33
N VAL A 160 -4.92 22.45 30.54
CA VAL A 160 -5.81 21.92 29.48
C VAL A 160 -6.23 22.98 28.45
N CYS A 161 -5.38 23.98 28.17
CA CYS A 161 -5.71 25.08 27.24
C CYS A 161 -5.71 24.67 25.75
N GLY A 162 -5.17 23.52 25.39
CA GLY A 162 -5.13 23.02 23.99
C GLY A 162 -4.13 23.74 23.08
N GLU A 163 -3.42 24.75 23.55
CA GLU A 163 -2.52 25.59 22.72
C GLU A 163 -1.38 24.76 22.10
N CYS A 164 -0.88 23.72 22.80
CA CYS A 164 0.12 22.81 22.27
C CYS A 164 -0.41 22.00 21.06
N VAL A 165 -1.69 21.63 21.07
CA VAL A 165 -2.32 20.92 19.95
C VAL A 165 -2.55 21.86 18.76
N GLU A 166 -2.94 23.12 19.01
CA GLU A 166 -3.16 24.09 17.93
C GLU A 166 -1.86 24.51 17.24
N ARG A 167 -0.77 24.65 18.00
CA ARG A 167 0.55 25.06 17.49
C ARG A 167 1.35 23.91 16.88
N CYS A 168 1.03 22.68 17.20
CA CYS A 168 1.75 21.53 16.67
C CYS A 168 1.48 21.35 15.16
N LYS A 169 2.56 21.35 14.37
CA LYS A 169 2.49 21.12 12.92
C LYS A 169 2.34 19.64 12.55
N PHE A 170 2.45 18.77 13.52
CA PHE A 170 2.45 17.30 13.36
C PHE A 170 1.23 16.67 14.05
N LYS A 171 0.09 17.34 13.96
CA LYS A 171 -1.17 16.82 14.48
C LYS A 171 -1.50 15.46 13.90
#